data_abc74db0a096146d95525be17bd64edd
#
_entry.id   abc74db0a096146d95525be17bd64edd
#
_cell.length_a   1.000
_cell.length_b   1.000
_cell.length_c   1.000
_cell.angle_alpha   90.00
_cell.angle_beta   90.00
_cell.angle_gamma   90.00
#
_symmetry.space_group_name_H-M   'P 1'
#
loop_
_entity.id
_entity.type
_entity.pdbx_description
1 polymer ?
#
loop_
_entity_poly.entity_id
_entity_poly.type
_entity_poly.pdbx_seq_one_letter_code
_entity_poly.pdbx_strand_id
1 'polypeptide(L)'
;MKKRDFPVSQIRRYLEPGPIVLVSSAFEGKTNIMTLGWQTVMEFTPSLVGCMIAGGNHSFEMIRRSRECVINLPTTKLTDQVVGIGNCSGATVDKFAKFGLAAAPATHVQAPLIAECAANFECRLVDDAMVRKYNFFIFEVVKAHVAASPKYPQTLHYTGDGVFMVAGKTISRRAKFRPEML
;
A
#
# COMPACT_ATOMS: atom_id res chain seq x y z
N MET A 1 12.18 -16.94 -27.25
CA MET A 1 10.75 -16.74 -26.88
C MET A 1 10.09 -15.87 -27.96
N LYS A 2 9.06 -16.38 -28.65
CA LYS A 2 8.32 -15.60 -29.66
C LYS A 2 7.43 -14.57 -28.95
N LYS A 3 7.56 -13.29 -29.31
CA LYS A 3 6.73 -12.19 -28.80
C LYS A 3 5.65 -11.85 -29.81
N ARG A 4 4.55 -11.28 -29.32
CA ARG A 4 3.44 -10.75 -30.14
C ARG A 4 3.26 -9.28 -29.84
N ASP A 5 2.63 -8.56 -30.75
CA ASP A 5 2.18 -7.21 -30.48
C ASP A 5 1.14 -7.20 -29.32
N PHE A 6 1.18 -6.15 -28.48
CA PHE A 6 0.30 -6.05 -27.32
C PHE A 6 -0.11 -4.59 -27.12
N PRO A 7 -1.40 -4.30 -26.84
CA PRO A 7 -1.88 -2.95 -26.68
C PRO A 7 -1.15 -2.19 -25.56
N VAL A 8 -0.59 -1.02 -25.86
CA VAL A 8 0.14 -0.19 -24.88
C VAL A 8 -0.72 0.21 -23.66
N SER A 9 -2.03 0.37 -23.85
CA SER A 9 -2.99 0.63 -22.75
C SER A 9 -3.10 -0.50 -21.75
N GLN A 10 -2.62 -1.70 -22.07
CA GLN A 10 -2.68 -2.91 -21.24
C GLN A 10 -1.34 -3.25 -20.55
N ILE A 11 -0.27 -2.48 -20.78
CA ILE A 11 1.08 -2.78 -20.21
C ILE A 11 1.09 -2.81 -18.69
N ARG A 12 0.16 -2.08 -18.04
CA ARG A 12 0.01 -2.08 -16.58
C ARG A 12 -0.13 -3.48 -15.99
N ARG A 13 -0.73 -4.43 -16.72
CA ARG A 13 -0.89 -5.83 -16.27
C ARG A 13 0.45 -6.55 -16.05
N TYR A 14 1.54 -6.02 -16.59
CA TYR A 14 2.90 -6.58 -16.47
C TYR A 14 3.83 -5.71 -15.63
N LEU A 15 3.62 -4.38 -15.59
CA LEU A 15 4.48 -3.45 -14.86
C LEU A 15 3.96 -3.09 -13.47
N GLU A 16 2.66 -3.25 -13.23
CA GLU A 16 1.98 -2.87 -12.00
C GLU A 16 2.08 -3.87 -10.83
N PRO A 17 2.45 -5.17 -10.97
CA PRO A 17 2.27 -6.12 -9.87
C PRO A 17 3.25 -5.93 -8.71
N GLY A 18 3.29 -4.71 -8.14
CA GLY A 18 3.73 -4.50 -6.76
C GLY A 18 2.67 -5.05 -5.80
N PRO A 19 2.99 -5.23 -4.51
CA PRO A 19 2.00 -5.72 -3.56
C PRO A 19 0.86 -4.72 -3.40
N ILE A 20 -0.38 -5.23 -3.34
CA ILE A 20 -1.51 -4.44 -2.89
C ILE A 20 -1.28 -4.10 -1.41
N VAL A 21 -1.53 -2.84 -1.06
CA VAL A 21 -1.48 -2.35 0.31
C VAL A 21 -2.83 -1.77 0.73
N LEU A 22 -3.08 -1.74 2.03
CA LEU A 22 -4.17 -1.01 2.65
C LEU A 22 -3.59 0.28 3.26
N VAL A 23 -4.11 1.43 2.86
CA VAL A 23 -3.67 2.71 3.42
C VAL A 23 -4.72 3.18 4.42
N SER A 24 -4.35 3.24 5.70
CA SER A 24 -5.18 3.84 6.73
C SER A 24 -4.85 5.32 6.92
N SER A 25 -5.85 6.09 7.24
CA SER A 25 -5.77 7.53 7.45
C SER A 25 -6.64 7.94 8.64
N ALA A 26 -6.29 9.07 9.27
CA ALA A 26 -7.08 9.69 10.32
C ALA A 26 -7.11 11.21 10.11
N PHE A 27 -8.27 11.79 10.34
CA PHE A 27 -8.44 13.24 10.34
C PHE A 27 -9.71 13.64 11.11
N GLU A 28 -9.61 14.66 11.98
CA GLU A 28 -10.73 15.18 12.80
C GLU A 28 -11.48 14.06 13.57
N GLY A 29 -10.75 13.12 14.18
CA GLY A 29 -11.31 12.02 14.96
C GLY A 29 -11.95 10.89 14.15
N LYS A 30 -11.94 10.97 12.82
CA LYS A 30 -12.43 9.92 11.92
C LYS A 30 -11.26 9.15 11.34
N THR A 31 -11.45 7.84 11.17
CA THR A 31 -10.49 6.94 10.52
C THR A 31 -11.07 6.37 9.22
N ASN A 32 -10.19 6.02 8.29
CA ASN A 32 -10.59 5.35 7.06
C ASN A 32 -9.50 4.39 6.59
N ILE A 33 -9.87 3.47 5.70
CA ILE A 33 -8.96 2.56 4.98
C ILE A 33 -9.27 2.64 3.49
N MET A 34 -8.24 2.61 2.65
CA MET A 34 -8.37 2.41 1.21
C MET A 34 -7.44 1.31 0.72
N THR A 35 -7.83 0.63 -0.36
CA THR A 35 -6.99 -0.31 -1.09
C THR A 35 -6.16 0.46 -2.11
N LEU A 36 -4.86 0.21 -2.17
CA LEU A 36 -3.94 0.87 -3.10
C LEU A 36 -3.04 -0.17 -3.79
N GLY A 37 -2.97 -0.09 -5.13
CA GLY A 37 -2.02 -0.86 -5.95
C GLY A 37 -0.88 0.00 -6.49
N TRP A 38 -1.08 1.31 -6.60
CA TRP A 38 -0.12 2.21 -7.26
C TRP A 38 0.79 2.90 -6.25
N GLN A 39 1.80 2.16 -5.80
CA GLN A 39 2.84 2.64 -4.90
C GLN A 39 4.22 2.16 -5.37
N THR A 40 5.25 2.89 -5.02
CA THR A 40 6.63 2.55 -5.37
C THR A 40 7.61 3.02 -4.30
N VAL A 41 8.65 2.22 -4.05
CA VAL A 41 9.82 2.66 -3.28
C VAL A 41 10.61 3.64 -4.12
N MET A 42 10.98 4.79 -3.55
CA MET A 42 11.70 5.86 -4.24
C MET A 42 13.14 6.02 -3.74
N GLU A 43 13.36 5.86 -2.42
CA GLU A 43 14.67 6.02 -1.81
C GLU A 43 14.76 5.17 -0.52
N PHE A 44 15.97 4.81 -0.11
CA PHE A 44 16.24 4.03 1.09
C PHE A 44 16.56 4.90 2.31
N THR A 45 17.25 6.02 2.10
CA THR A 45 17.66 6.91 3.19
C THR A 45 17.61 8.36 2.74
N PRO A 46 16.61 9.16 3.16
CA PRO A 46 15.43 8.73 3.94
C PRO A 46 14.58 7.70 3.20
N SER A 47 13.82 6.87 3.93
CA SER A 47 12.95 5.86 3.31
C SER A 47 11.73 6.53 2.69
N LEU A 48 11.74 6.69 1.35
CA LEU A 48 10.67 7.36 0.62
C LEU A 48 9.81 6.37 -0.18
N VAL A 49 8.50 6.61 -0.12
CA VAL A 49 7.48 5.86 -0.87
C VAL A 49 6.57 6.84 -1.60
N GLY A 50 6.43 6.65 -2.92
CA GLY A 50 5.47 7.36 -3.74
C GLY A 50 4.15 6.60 -3.83
N CYS A 51 3.03 7.32 -3.68
CA CYS A 51 1.68 6.74 -3.79
C CYS A 51 0.81 7.61 -4.69
N MET A 52 0.18 7.00 -5.70
CA MET A 52 -0.83 7.67 -6.50
C MET A 52 -2.22 7.38 -5.91
N ILE A 53 -2.82 8.41 -5.31
CA ILE A 53 -4.12 8.34 -4.64
C ILE A 53 -5.09 9.22 -5.41
N ALA A 54 -6.05 8.63 -6.13
CA ALA A 54 -6.99 9.39 -6.95
C ALA A 54 -7.84 10.35 -6.11
N GLY A 55 -8.05 11.58 -6.61
CA GLY A 55 -8.76 12.65 -5.91
C GLY A 55 -10.22 12.34 -5.53
N GLY A 56 -10.85 11.34 -6.18
CA GLY A 56 -12.18 10.85 -5.82
C GLY A 56 -12.21 9.92 -4.61
N ASN A 57 -11.06 9.47 -4.11
CA ASN A 57 -11.01 8.66 -2.89
C ASN A 57 -11.26 9.50 -1.64
N HIS A 58 -12.09 9.01 -0.73
CA HIS A 58 -12.31 9.69 0.55
C HIS A 58 -11.03 9.89 1.35
N SER A 59 -10.07 8.95 1.28
CA SER A 59 -8.76 9.08 1.92
C SER A 59 -7.90 10.21 1.35
N PHE A 60 -8.13 10.66 0.10
CA PHE A 60 -7.32 11.70 -0.54
C PHE A 60 -7.28 12.98 0.30
N GLU A 61 -8.46 13.53 0.63
CA GLU A 61 -8.55 14.76 1.44
C GLU A 61 -8.11 14.53 2.88
N MET A 62 -8.42 13.38 3.47
CA MET A 62 -7.96 13.06 4.81
C MET A 62 -6.44 13.10 4.89
N ILE A 63 -5.73 12.42 3.97
CA ILE A 63 -4.28 12.35 3.92
C ILE A 63 -3.67 13.71 3.56
N ARG A 64 -4.26 14.43 2.60
CA ARG A 64 -3.78 15.76 2.20
C ARG A 64 -3.82 16.74 3.38
N ARG A 65 -4.86 16.68 4.22
CA ARG A 65 -5.05 17.57 5.37
C ARG A 65 -4.27 17.12 6.61
N SER A 66 -4.25 15.84 6.94
CA SER A 66 -3.50 15.30 8.08
C SER A 66 -1.99 15.25 7.82
N ARG A 67 -1.58 15.17 6.53
CA ARG A 67 -0.20 14.99 6.08
C ARG A 67 0.44 13.69 6.57
N GLU A 68 -0.35 12.67 6.86
CA GLU A 68 0.12 11.39 7.38
C GLU A 68 -0.79 10.23 7.00
N CYS A 69 -0.26 9.03 6.99
CA CYS A 69 -1.00 7.79 6.80
C CYS A 69 -0.21 6.60 7.38
N VAL A 70 -0.82 5.41 7.37
CA VAL A 70 -0.09 4.16 7.54
C VAL A 70 -0.29 3.30 6.30
N ILE A 71 0.81 2.81 5.71
CA ILE A 71 0.80 1.81 4.65
C ILE A 71 0.87 0.43 5.32
N ASN A 72 -0.18 -0.37 5.16
CA ASN A 72 -0.32 -1.68 5.78
C ASN A 72 -0.23 -2.77 4.71
N LEU A 73 0.60 -3.79 4.91
CA LEU A 73 0.82 -4.90 3.97
C LEU A 73 -0.06 -6.10 4.34
N PRO A 74 -1.19 -6.31 3.65
CA PRO A 74 -2.04 -7.47 3.87
C PRO A 74 -1.40 -8.74 3.29
N THR A 75 -1.84 -9.89 3.80
CA THR A 75 -1.55 -11.20 3.21
C THR A 75 -2.78 -11.74 2.48
N THR A 76 -2.63 -12.89 1.82
CA THR A 76 -3.75 -13.62 1.18
C THR A 76 -4.91 -13.93 2.11
N LYS A 77 -4.69 -13.92 3.42
CA LYS A 77 -5.76 -14.11 4.43
C LYS A 77 -6.78 -12.97 4.47
N LEU A 78 -6.41 -11.81 3.94
CA LEU A 78 -7.26 -10.60 3.91
C LEU A 78 -7.77 -10.27 2.50
N THR A 79 -7.77 -11.25 1.56
CA THR A 79 -8.16 -11.00 0.16
C THR A 79 -9.56 -10.39 0.05
N ASP A 80 -10.56 -10.96 0.76
CA ASP A 80 -11.94 -10.47 0.73
C ASP A 80 -12.06 -9.06 1.31
N GLN A 81 -11.34 -8.77 2.39
CA GLN A 81 -11.28 -7.43 2.98
C GLN A 81 -10.63 -6.42 2.02
N VAL A 82 -9.52 -6.79 1.37
CA VAL A 82 -8.84 -5.95 0.37
C VAL A 82 -9.78 -5.56 -0.76
N VAL A 83 -10.54 -6.52 -1.31
CA VAL A 83 -11.52 -6.28 -2.37
C VAL A 83 -12.69 -5.44 -1.84
N GLY A 84 -13.27 -5.82 -0.70
CA GLY A 84 -14.41 -5.15 -0.10
C GLY A 84 -14.13 -3.69 0.27
N ILE A 85 -12.94 -3.39 0.82
CA ILE A 85 -12.49 -2.04 1.16
C ILE A 85 -12.40 -1.17 -0.09
N GLY A 86 -11.89 -1.73 -1.21
CA GLY A 86 -11.81 -1.03 -2.50
C GLY A 86 -13.18 -0.72 -3.11
N ASN A 87 -14.20 -1.50 -2.79
CA ASN A 87 -15.55 -1.41 -3.36
C ASN A 87 -16.52 -0.51 -2.58
N CYS A 88 -16.08 0.15 -1.50
CA CYS A 88 -16.93 1.05 -0.74
C CYS A 88 -16.22 2.34 -0.33
N SER A 89 -17.00 3.39 -0.04
CA SER A 89 -16.48 4.69 0.38
C SER A 89 -16.48 4.83 1.91
N GLY A 90 -15.36 5.31 2.47
CA GLY A 90 -15.27 5.69 3.88
C GLY A 90 -16.10 6.92 4.25
N ALA A 91 -16.65 7.63 3.26
CA ALA A 91 -17.60 8.70 3.54
C ALA A 91 -18.93 8.20 4.11
N THR A 92 -19.29 6.94 3.81
CA THR A 92 -20.58 6.35 4.18
C THR A 92 -20.46 5.08 5.01
N VAL A 93 -19.24 4.52 5.14
CA VAL A 93 -19.02 3.22 5.79
C VAL A 93 -17.83 3.31 6.74
N ASP A 94 -18.03 2.88 7.99
CA ASP A 94 -16.92 2.54 8.87
C ASP A 94 -16.30 1.22 8.40
N LYS A 95 -15.15 1.31 7.74
CA LYS A 95 -14.49 0.15 7.14
C LYS A 95 -13.80 -0.76 8.15
N PHE A 96 -13.33 -0.23 9.29
CA PHE A 96 -12.80 -1.07 10.36
C PHE A 96 -13.87 -2.00 10.91
N ALA A 97 -15.02 -1.43 11.28
CA ALA A 97 -16.14 -2.21 11.81
C ALA A 97 -16.72 -3.17 10.75
N LYS A 98 -16.95 -2.69 9.51
CA LYS A 98 -17.57 -3.50 8.45
C LYS A 98 -16.77 -4.73 8.08
N PHE A 99 -15.44 -4.63 8.05
CA PHE A 99 -14.56 -5.71 7.62
C PHE A 99 -13.90 -6.47 8.78
N GLY A 100 -14.30 -6.17 10.02
CA GLY A 100 -13.80 -6.84 11.22
C GLY A 100 -12.30 -6.67 11.42
N LEU A 101 -11.76 -5.48 11.09
CA LEU A 101 -10.35 -5.16 11.23
C LEU A 101 -10.10 -4.40 12.53
N ALA A 102 -9.03 -4.75 13.23
CA ALA A 102 -8.65 -4.10 14.48
C ALA A 102 -7.73 -2.90 14.20
N ALA A 103 -8.18 -1.72 14.61
CA ALA A 103 -7.36 -0.52 14.61
C ALA A 103 -6.42 -0.54 15.83
N ALA A 104 -5.12 -0.66 15.60
CA ALA A 104 -4.10 -0.54 16.65
C ALA A 104 -3.46 0.86 16.63
N PRO A 105 -3.06 1.40 17.78
CA PRO A 105 -2.44 2.72 17.85
C PRO A 105 -1.08 2.72 17.16
N ALA A 106 -0.82 3.75 16.35
CA ALA A 106 0.49 4.07 15.82
C ALA A 106 1.33 4.84 16.86
N THR A 107 2.62 4.98 16.63
CA THR A 107 3.54 5.65 17.58
C THR A 107 3.96 7.05 17.13
N HIS A 108 3.94 7.33 15.84
CA HIS A 108 4.44 8.58 15.24
C HIS A 108 3.39 9.35 14.43
N VAL A 109 2.24 8.72 14.12
CA VAL A 109 1.14 9.31 13.35
C VAL A 109 -0.20 9.04 14.02
N GLN A 110 -1.26 9.78 13.63
CA GLN A 110 -2.62 9.58 14.16
C GLN A 110 -3.37 8.44 13.43
N ALA A 111 -2.98 8.16 12.19
CA ALA A 111 -3.57 7.09 11.41
C ALA A 111 -3.29 5.73 12.07
N PRO A 112 -4.31 4.86 12.29
CA PRO A 112 -4.13 3.60 12.98
C PRO A 112 -3.41 2.55 12.12
N LEU A 113 -2.70 1.63 12.77
CA LEU A 113 -2.24 0.38 12.17
C LEU A 113 -3.44 -0.55 11.97
N ILE A 114 -3.36 -1.44 10.96
CA ILE A 114 -4.29 -2.57 10.81
C ILE A 114 -3.59 -3.79 11.42
N ALA A 115 -4.08 -4.27 12.55
CA ALA A 115 -3.39 -5.31 13.35
C ALA A 115 -3.19 -6.64 12.60
N GLU A 116 -4.11 -7.00 11.70
CA GLU A 116 -4.08 -8.25 10.93
C GLU A 116 -3.07 -8.23 9.78
N CYS A 117 -2.50 -7.07 9.43
CA CYS A 117 -1.50 -6.96 8.36
C CYS A 117 -0.13 -7.45 8.81
N ALA A 118 0.62 -8.04 7.87
CA ALA A 118 1.96 -8.58 8.14
C ALA A 118 3.00 -7.50 8.40
N ALA A 119 2.78 -6.28 7.89
CA ALA A 119 3.61 -5.13 8.17
C ALA A 119 2.78 -3.84 8.13
N ASN A 120 3.24 -2.82 8.87
CA ASN A 120 2.63 -1.51 8.93
C ASN A 120 3.76 -0.46 8.93
N PHE A 121 3.65 0.54 8.05
CA PHE A 121 4.64 1.60 7.87
C PHE A 121 3.97 2.94 8.15
N GLU A 122 4.36 3.60 9.23
CA GLU A 122 3.88 4.93 9.58
C GLU A 122 4.57 5.96 8.70
N CYS A 123 3.80 6.81 8.04
CA CYS A 123 4.25 7.67 6.95
C CYS A 123 3.86 9.12 7.19
N ARG A 124 4.79 10.05 6.93
CA ARG A 124 4.54 11.49 6.85
C ARG A 124 4.71 11.98 5.43
N LEU A 125 3.79 12.84 5.00
CA LEU A 125 3.85 13.48 3.69
C LEU A 125 4.97 14.53 3.68
N VAL A 126 6.01 14.28 2.88
CA VAL A 126 7.19 15.15 2.77
C VAL A 126 7.19 16.01 1.52
N ASP A 127 6.53 15.53 0.44
CA ASP A 127 6.40 16.32 -0.79
C ASP A 127 4.99 16.15 -1.38
N ASP A 128 4.31 17.27 -1.65
CA ASP A 128 2.99 17.34 -2.24
C ASP A 128 2.96 18.13 -3.57
N ALA A 129 4.11 18.47 -4.14
CA ALA A 129 4.22 19.26 -5.36
C ALA A 129 3.48 18.63 -6.55
N MET A 130 3.47 17.28 -6.61
CA MET A 130 2.80 16.54 -7.69
C MET A 130 1.35 16.13 -7.37
N VAL A 131 0.84 16.42 -6.18
CA VAL A 131 -0.52 16.02 -5.76
C VAL A 131 -1.59 16.66 -6.65
N ARG A 132 -1.50 17.97 -6.91
CA ARG A 132 -2.50 18.69 -7.72
C ARG A 132 -2.57 18.20 -9.17
N LYS A 133 -1.42 17.85 -9.77
CA LYS A 133 -1.33 17.53 -11.20
C LYS A 133 -1.48 16.03 -11.46
N TYR A 134 -0.93 15.19 -10.58
CA TYR A 134 -0.81 13.76 -10.80
C TYR A 134 -1.40 12.91 -9.68
N ASN A 135 -1.99 13.52 -8.64
CA ASN A 135 -2.47 12.80 -7.45
C ASN A 135 -1.36 11.99 -6.76
N PHE A 136 -0.10 12.41 -6.93
CA PHE A 136 1.07 11.67 -6.47
C PHE A 136 1.64 12.29 -5.19
N PHE A 137 1.61 11.51 -4.13
CA PHE A 137 2.09 11.86 -2.80
C PHE A 137 3.44 11.20 -2.56
N ILE A 138 4.40 11.92 -1.97
CA ILE A 138 5.68 11.35 -1.56
C ILE A 138 5.74 11.36 -0.03
N PHE A 139 5.82 10.18 0.54
CA PHE A 139 5.87 9.95 1.98
C PHE A 139 7.25 9.50 2.42
N GLU A 140 7.66 9.96 3.61
CA GLU A 140 8.74 9.35 4.38
C GLU A 140 8.17 8.33 5.35
N VAL A 141 8.72 7.12 5.36
CA VAL A 141 8.43 6.11 6.37
C VAL A 141 9.21 6.44 7.63
N VAL A 142 8.50 6.85 8.68
CA VAL A 142 9.09 7.26 9.96
C VAL A 142 9.14 6.14 11.00
N LYS A 143 8.35 5.08 10.81
CA LYS A 143 8.36 3.87 11.65
C LYS A 143 7.87 2.66 10.87
N ALA A 144 8.48 1.51 11.13
CA ALA A 144 8.08 0.24 10.55
C ALA A 144 7.79 -0.79 11.65
N HIS A 145 6.69 -1.52 11.50
CA HIS A 145 6.28 -2.66 12.32
C HIS A 145 6.14 -3.86 11.39
N VAL A 146 6.85 -4.94 11.67
CA VAL A 146 6.88 -6.13 10.79
C VAL A 146 6.72 -7.39 11.63
N ALA A 147 5.84 -8.29 11.19
CA ALA A 147 5.67 -9.59 11.84
C ALA A 147 6.98 -10.41 11.79
N ALA A 148 7.33 -11.03 12.90
CA ALA A 148 8.55 -11.83 12.99
C ALA A 148 8.52 -13.07 12.06
N SER A 149 7.32 -13.58 11.76
CA SER A 149 7.12 -14.76 10.90
C SER A 149 5.75 -14.70 10.20
N PRO A 150 5.68 -15.14 8.92
CA PRO A 150 6.78 -15.59 8.07
C PRO A 150 7.62 -14.41 7.55
N LYS A 151 8.92 -14.61 7.34
CA LYS A 151 9.83 -13.58 6.78
C LYS A 151 9.37 -13.07 5.41
N TYR A 152 8.78 -13.92 4.59
CA TYR A 152 8.23 -13.62 3.28
C TYR A 152 6.75 -14.00 3.26
N PRO A 153 5.84 -13.11 3.65
CA PRO A 153 4.41 -13.38 3.63
C PRO A 153 3.90 -13.51 2.19
N GLN A 154 2.83 -14.27 2.00
CA GLN A 154 2.14 -14.34 0.72
C GLN A 154 1.32 -13.05 0.52
N THR A 155 1.83 -12.16 -0.31
CA THR A 155 1.19 -10.90 -0.68
C THR A 155 0.34 -11.03 -1.93
N LEU A 156 -0.60 -10.10 -2.12
CA LEU A 156 -1.51 -10.00 -3.25
C LEU A 156 -0.96 -8.99 -4.26
N HIS A 157 -1.00 -9.33 -5.55
CA HIS A 157 -0.52 -8.49 -6.65
C HIS A 157 -1.60 -8.41 -7.72
N TYR A 158 -2.25 -7.25 -7.85
CA TYR A 158 -3.38 -7.07 -8.75
C TYR A 158 -2.95 -6.99 -10.21
N THR A 159 -3.57 -7.78 -11.08
CA THR A 159 -3.27 -7.82 -12.52
C THR A 159 -4.37 -7.23 -13.40
N GLY A 160 -5.44 -6.74 -12.79
CA GLY A 160 -6.65 -6.24 -13.47
C GLY A 160 -7.77 -7.28 -13.51
N ASP A 161 -8.97 -6.84 -13.83
CA ASP A 161 -10.17 -7.66 -14.05
C ASP A 161 -10.53 -8.57 -12.85
N GLY A 162 -10.26 -8.12 -11.62
CA GLY A 162 -10.53 -8.90 -10.39
C GLY A 162 -9.54 -10.04 -10.14
N VAL A 163 -8.44 -10.12 -10.90
CA VAL A 163 -7.45 -11.19 -10.78
C VAL A 163 -6.22 -10.73 -10.01
N PHE A 164 -5.73 -11.59 -9.12
CA PHE A 164 -4.51 -11.37 -8.35
C PHE A 164 -3.49 -12.47 -8.61
N MET A 165 -2.22 -12.10 -8.75
CA MET A 165 -1.11 -13.02 -8.51
C MET A 165 -0.82 -13.04 -7.02
N VAL A 166 -0.30 -14.17 -6.53
CA VAL A 166 0.15 -14.33 -5.15
C VAL A 166 1.66 -14.49 -5.14
N ALA A 167 2.34 -13.80 -4.20
CA ALA A 167 3.77 -14.00 -4.01
C ALA A 167 4.05 -15.48 -3.67
N GLY A 168 4.91 -16.09 -4.47
CA GLY A 168 5.18 -17.52 -4.39
C GLY A 168 6.54 -17.85 -3.78
N LYS A 169 7.19 -18.88 -4.32
CA LYS A 169 8.46 -19.42 -3.84
C LYS A 169 9.59 -18.39 -3.97
N THR A 170 10.34 -18.21 -2.89
CA THR A 170 11.56 -17.38 -2.88
C THR A 170 12.74 -18.15 -3.47
N ILE A 171 13.59 -17.43 -4.23
CA ILE A 171 14.82 -17.97 -4.82
C ILE A 171 15.97 -17.07 -4.40
N SER A 172 17.00 -17.61 -3.75
CA SER A 172 18.22 -16.87 -3.43
C SER A 172 19.25 -16.99 -4.57
N ARG A 173 19.88 -15.87 -4.89
CA ARG A 173 21.03 -15.78 -5.80
C ARG A 173 22.14 -14.94 -5.17
N ARG A 174 22.14 -14.80 -3.84
CA ARG A 174 23.04 -13.96 -3.06
C ARG A 174 24.51 -14.13 -3.48
N ALA A 175 24.96 -15.35 -3.68
CA ALA A 175 26.34 -15.66 -4.07
C ALA A 175 26.76 -15.11 -5.47
N LYS A 176 25.80 -14.64 -6.27
CA LYS A 176 26.03 -14.04 -7.59
C LYS A 176 26.06 -12.51 -7.57
N PHE A 177 25.71 -11.89 -6.45
CA PHE A 177 25.76 -10.45 -6.29
C PHE A 177 27.14 -10.03 -5.81
N ARG A 178 27.62 -8.87 -6.26
CA ARG A 178 28.79 -8.22 -5.71
C ARG A 178 28.51 -7.81 -4.26
N PRO A 179 29.49 -7.95 -3.33
CA PRO A 179 29.25 -7.68 -1.90
C PRO A 179 28.68 -6.29 -1.61
N GLU A 180 29.12 -5.27 -2.35
CA GLU A 180 28.68 -3.88 -2.22
C GLU A 180 27.22 -3.64 -2.66
N MET A 181 26.58 -4.65 -3.29
CA MET A 181 25.17 -4.61 -3.72
C MET A 181 24.23 -5.33 -2.74
N LEU A 182 24.73 -5.86 -1.64
CA LEU A 182 24.01 -6.62 -0.62
C LEU A 182 23.91 -5.87 0.69
#